data_96ac635efdd8990249a274e752966496
#
_entry.id   96ac635efdd8990249a274e752966496
#
_cell.length_a   1.000
_cell.length_b   1.000
_cell.length_c   1.000
_cell.angle_alpha   90.00
_cell.angle_beta   90.00
_cell.angle_gamma   90.00
#
_symmetry.space_group_name_H-M   'P 1'
#
loop_
_entity.id
_entity.type
_entity.pdbx_description
1 polymer ?
#
loop_
_entity_poly.entity_id
_entity_poly.type
_entity_poly.pdbx_seq_one_letter_code
_entity_poly.pdbx_strand_id
1 'polypeptide(L)'
;MKTASRGIQAVACVIGLGMALSAAPTWAQRKSAQDLRAEKMNQIPTCSKNLGAISVIEPEDTVNWWSGQQLPAPSKLIKVFVQKSRCFTLVDRGAGMDMAMRERELASSGQLRNKSNIGKGQVRAADYVPVPDLISKNSNAGGNAIGGL
;
A
#
# COMPACT_ATOMS: atom_id res chain seq x y z
N MET A 1 -70.89 -41.88 7.48
CA MET A 1 -71.99 -41.32 8.35
C MET A 1 -71.72 -39.82 8.56
N LYS A 2 -72.75 -39.06 8.14
CA LYS A 2 -73.16 -37.71 8.61
C LYS A 2 -72.12 -36.59 8.50
N THR A 3 -72.30 -35.66 7.48
CA THR A 3 -73.17 -34.48 7.46
C THR A 3 -72.71 -33.45 8.51
N ALA A 4 -72.47 -32.18 8.27
CA ALA A 4 -73.16 -31.09 7.61
C ALA A 4 -72.25 -29.85 7.78
N SER A 5 -72.14 -28.97 6.82
CA SER A 5 -72.99 -27.84 6.43
C SER A 5 -72.73 -26.52 7.07
N ARG A 6 -72.58 -25.53 6.19
CA ARG A 6 -72.86 -24.09 6.33
C ARG A 6 -71.83 -23.24 7.11
N GLY A 7 -71.40 -22.09 6.68
CA GLY A 7 -72.15 -21.05 5.98
C GLY A 7 -71.22 -19.92 5.52
N ILE A 8 -71.71 -19.27 4.56
CA ILE A 8 -71.35 -18.08 3.86
C ILE A 8 -71.17 -16.89 4.80
N GLN A 9 -70.12 -16.07 4.65
CA GLN A 9 -70.29 -14.62 4.59
C GLN A 9 -69.11 -13.95 3.94
N ALA A 10 -69.38 -13.31 2.84
CA ALA A 10 -68.50 -12.40 2.14
C ALA A 10 -68.39 -11.10 2.95
N VAL A 11 -67.16 -10.69 3.22
CA VAL A 11 -66.87 -9.27 3.58
C VAL A 11 -65.78 -8.81 2.65
N ALA A 12 -66.17 -7.98 1.71
CA ALA A 12 -65.29 -7.21 0.88
C ALA A 12 -64.61 -6.13 1.73
N CYS A 13 -63.30 -6.26 1.96
CA CYS A 13 -62.46 -5.17 2.43
C CYS A 13 -61.58 -4.73 1.30
N VAL A 14 -61.92 -3.63 0.68
CA VAL A 14 -61.08 -2.83 -0.20
C VAL A 14 -59.99 -2.22 0.67
N ILE A 15 -58.81 -2.76 0.60
CA ILE A 15 -57.62 -2.15 1.24
C ILE A 15 -56.75 -1.59 0.13
N GLY A 16 -56.69 -0.26 0.14
CA GLY A 16 -55.90 0.52 -0.79
C GLY A 16 -54.44 0.10 -0.81
N LEU A 17 -53.89 -0.06 -2.01
CA LEU A 17 -52.47 -0.25 -2.30
C LEU A 17 -51.72 1.08 -1.97
N GLY A 18 -51.27 1.24 -0.75
CA GLY A 18 -50.27 2.22 -0.40
C GLY A 18 -48.90 1.68 -0.84
N MET A 19 -48.44 2.10 -2.01
CA MET A 19 -47.02 1.92 -2.39
C MET A 19 -46.16 2.80 -1.49
N ALA A 20 -45.69 2.25 -0.39
CA ALA A 20 -44.59 2.84 0.34
C ALA A 20 -43.29 2.65 -0.52
N LEU A 21 -42.92 3.70 -1.25
CA LEU A 21 -41.56 3.80 -1.79
C LEU A 21 -40.60 3.87 -0.59
N SER A 22 -40.09 2.74 -0.16
CA SER A 22 -38.94 2.67 0.72
C SER A 22 -37.72 3.15 -0.07
N ALA A 23 -37.42 4.43 0.02
CA ALA A 23 -36.12 4.95 -0.38
C ALA A 23 -35.07 4.30 0.51
N ALA A 24 -34.44 3.24 0.02
CA ALA A 24 -33.28 2.65 0.67
C ALA A 24 -32.19 3.76 0.72
N PRO A 25 -31.61 4.06 1.89
CA PRO A 25 -30.50 4.99 1.93
C PRO A 25 -29.35 4.41 1.14
N THR A 26 -29.03 5.02 0.01
CA THR A 26 -27.79 4.74 -0.73
C THR A 26 -26.63 5.21 0.13
N TRP A 27 -26.13 4.34 1.00
CA TRP A 27 -24.86 4.55 1.65
C TRP A 27 -23.82 4.56 0.55
N ALA A 28 -23.40 5.74 0.14
CA ALA A 28 -22.24 5.90 -0.71
C ALA A 28 -21.06 5.24 0.03
N GLN A 29 -20.70 4.05 -0.38
CA GLN A 29 -19.57 3.30 0.20
C GLN A 29 -18.31 4.13 -0.06
N ARG A 30 -17.88 4.87 0.96
CA ARG A 30 -16.59 5.53 0.92
C ARG A 30 -15.54 4.45 0.82
N LYS A 31 -14.75 4.47 -0.25
CA LYS A 31 -13.61 3.57 -0.43
C LYS A 31 -12.75 3.63 0.82
N SER A 32 -12.32 2.48 1.31
CA SER A 32 -11.41 2.42 2.44
C SER A 32 -10.07 3.08 2.07
N ALA A 33 -9.29 3.50 3.06
CA ALA A 33 -7.94 4.01 2.81
C ALA A 33 -7.05 2.97 2.13
N GLN A 34 -7.32 1.69 2.34
CA GLN A 34 -6.61 0.58 1.68
C GLN A 34 -6.99 0.49 0.19
N ASP A 35 -8.28 0.61 -0.14
CA ASP A 35 -8.73 0.59 -1.54
C ASP A 35 -8.18 1.77 -2.33
N LEU A 36 -8.16 2.97 -1.72
CA LEU A 36 -7.56 4.16 -2.34
C LEU A 36 -6.06 3.99 -2.59
N ARG A 37 -5.34 3.38 -1.64
CA ARG A 37 -3.91 3.07 -1.81
C ARG A 37 -3.71 2.05 -2.93
N ALA A 38 -4.51 0.98 -2.95
CA ALA A 38 -4.43 -0.04 -3.99
C ALA A 38 -4.71 0.55 -5.38
N GLU A 39 -5.72 1.41 -5.50
CA GLU A 39 -6.04 2.12 -6.73
C GLU A 39 -4.88 3.01 -7.19
N LYS A 40 -4.29 3.79 -6.29
CA LYS A 40 -3.11 4.63 -6.59
C LYS A 40 -1.89 3.80 -6.99
N MET A 41 -1.67 2.67 -6.32
CA MET A 41 -0.58 1.77 -6.65
C MET A 41 -0.75 1.11 -8.03
N ASN A 42 -1.98 0.88 -8.47
CA ASN A 42 -2.27 0.35 -9.81
C ASN A 42 -2.09 1.38 -10.93
N GLN A 43 -2.02 2.68 -10.59
CA GLN A 43 -1.73 3.75 -11.55
C GLN A 43 -0.24 3.91 -11.84
N ILE A 44 0.64 3.20 -11.12
CA ILE A 44 2.09 3.26 -11.35
C ILE A 44 2.39 2.59 -12.68
N PRO A 45 3.01 3.32 -13.65
CA PRO A 45 3.37 2.74 -14.93
C PRO A 45 4.42 1.64 -14.75
N THR A 46 4.32 0.60 -15.56
CA THR A 46 5.27 -0.52 -15.56
C THR A 46 6.10 -0.52 -16.82
N CYS A 47 7.39 -0.84 -16.71
CA CYS A 47 8.27 -0.96 -17.87
C CYS A 47 8.21 -2.36 -18.46
N SER A 48 8.30 -2.45 -19.78
CA SER A 48 8.39 -3.73 -20.50
C SER A 48 9.75 -4.43 -20.34
N LYS A 49 10.79 -3.65 -20.04
CA LYS A 49 12.13 -4.17 -19.76
C LYS A 49 12.75 -3.46 -18.56
N ASN A 50 13.67 -4.17 -17.88
CA ASN A 50 14.44 -3.58 -16.80
C ASN A 50 15.50 -2.62 -17.37
N LEU A 51 15.60 -1.42 -16.79
CA LEU A 51 16.51 -0.35 -17.23
C LEU A 51 17.85 -0.37 -16.50
N GLY A 52 17.99 -1.18 -15.44
CA GLY A 52 19.22 -1.28 -14.65
C GLY A 52 18.94 -1.50 -13.17
N ALA A 53 19.98 -1.33 -12.37
CA ALA A 53 19.91 -1.41 -10.93
C ALA A 53 19.85 -0.02 -10.31
N ILE A 54 19.03 0.16 -9.28
CA ILE A 54 18.84 1.43 -8.60
C ILE A 54 19.00 1.26 -7.09
N SER A 55 19.71 2.18 -6.45
CA SER A 55 19.80 2.28 -5.00
C SER A 55 19.21 3.60 -4.56
N VAL A 56 18.16 3.56 -3.75
CA VAL A 56 17.53 4.77 -3.21
C VAL A 56 18.15 5.08 -1.86
N ILE A 57 18.85 6.21 -1.78
CA ILE A 57 19.46 6.69 -0.54
C ILE A 57 18.39 7.36 0.31
N GLU A 58 18.46 7.15 1.61
CA GLU A 58 17.60 7.84 2.57
C GLU A 58 18.18 9.22 2.84
N PRO A 59 17.41 10.30 2.63
CA PRO A 59 17.87 11.66 2.93
C PRO A 59 17.93 11.87 4.45
N GLU A 60 18.75 12.80 4.87
CA GLU A 60 18.79 13.23 6.27
C GLU A 60 17.54 14.07 6.61
N ASP A 61 16.91 13.75 7.74
CA ASP A 61 15.75 14.50 8.24
C ASP A 61 16.19 15.61 9.21
N THR A 62 17.01 16.54 8.71
CA THR A 62 17.64 17.60 9.51
C THR A 62 16.64 18.55 10.18
N VAL A 63 15.43 18.65 9.62
CA VAL A 63 14.36 19.56 10.10
C VAL A 63 13.09 18.82 10.50
N ASN A 64 13.18 17.53 10.75
CA ASN A 64 12.06 16.67 11.15
C ASN A 64 10.82 16.78 10.21
N TRP A 65 11.06 16.86 8.92
CA TRP A 65 9.99 17.06 7.94
C TRP A 65 8.98 15.93 7.92
N TRP A 66 9.45 14.69 7.97
CA TRP A 66 8.59 13.51 8.00
C TRP A 66 8.49 12.90 9.40
N SER A 67 9.57 12.86 10.17
CA SER A 67 9.57 12.32 11.53
C SER A 67 8.69 13.15 12.48
N GLY A 68 8.72 14.48 12.36
CA GLY A 68 7.83 15.38 13.10
C GLY A 68 6.35 15.23 12.74
N GLN A 69 6.02 14.61 11.62
CA GLN A 69 4.65 14.27 11.20
C GLN A 69 4.32 12.77 11.42
N GLN A 70 5.19 12.03 12.08
CA GLN A 70 5.08 10.57 12.25
C GLN A 70 4.98 9.82 10.92
N LEU A 71 5.56 10.37 9.85
CA LEU A 71 5.61 9.76 8.54
C LEU A 71 6.91 8.98 8.36
N PRO A 72 6.89 7.88 7.60
CA PRO A 72 8.11 7.19 7.21
C PRO A 72 8.93 8.03 6.25
N ALA A 73 10.25 7.79 6.22
CA ALA A 73 11.14 8.45 5.28
C ALA A 73 10.66 8.29 3.81
N PRO A 74 10.79 9.33 2.98
CA PRO A 74 10.33 9.33 1.59
C PRO A 74 10.95 8.21 0.75
N SER A 75 12.19 7.83 1.04
CA SER A 75 12.90 6.73 0.40
C SER A 75 12.12 5.41 0.44
N LYS A 76 11.39 5.14 1.51
CA LYS A 76 10.57 3.93 1.64
C LYS A 76 9.45 3.88 0.60
N LEU A 77 8.77 5.00 0.38
CA LEU A 77 7.71 5.09 -0.63
C LEU A 77 8.30 4.97 -2.05
N ILE A 78 9.43 5.63 -2.30
CA ILE A 78 10.12 5.55 -3.60
C ILE A 78 10.57 4.12 -3.88
N LYS A 79 11.12 3.39 -2.91
CA LYS A 79 11.46 1.98 -3.05
C LYS A 79 10.26 1.11 -3.44
N VAL A 80 9.08 1.38 -2.88
CA VAL A 80 7.84 0.70 -3.26
C VAL A 80 7.45 1.01 -4.72
N PHE A 81 7.56 2.26 -5.16
CA PHE A 81 7.29 2.63 -6.54
C PHE A 81 8.27 1.97 -7.52
N VAL A 82 9.55 1.94 -7.18
CA VAL A 82 10.57 1.25 -7.97
C VAL A 82 10.24 -0.24 -8.14
N GLN A 83 9.87 -0.90 -7.06
CA GLN A 83 9.50 -2.33 -7.10
C GLN A 83 8.23 -2.56 -7.92
N LYS A 84 7.22 -1.71 -7.76
CA LYS A 84 5.94 -1.84 -8.47
C LYS A 84 6.08 -1.58 -9.97
N SER A 85 6.87 -0.58 -10.34
CA SER A 85 7.10 -0.22 -11.76
C SER A 85 7.83 -1.31 -12.55
N ARG A 86 8.61 -2.17 -11.87
CA ARG A 86 9.50 -3.15 -12.53
C ARG A 86 10.50 -2.56 -13.50
N CYS A 87 10.66 -1.22 -13.50
CA CYS A 87 11.60 -0.53 -14.35
C CYS A 87 13.05 -0.76 -13.95
N PHE A 88 13.29 -0.99 -12.66
CA PHE A 88 14.62 -1.18 -12.10
C PHE A 88 14.67 -2.36 -11.14
N THR A 89 15.86 -2.91 -10.98
CA THR A 89 16.16 -3.84 -9.88
C THR A 89 16.63 -3.02 -8.69
N LEU A 90 15.87 -3.04 -7.60
CA LEU A 90 16.25 -2.36 -6.37
C LEU A 90 17.43 -3.09 -5.73
N VAL A 91 18.52 -2.39 -5.44
CA VAL A 91 19.66 -2.86 -4.66
C VAL A 91 19.74 -2.08 -3.36
N ASP A 92 19.88 -2.78 -2.26
CA ASP A 92 19.96 -2.15 -0.94
C ASP A 92 21.39 -1.65 -0.67
N ARG A 93 21.48 -0.45 -0.08
CA ARG A 93 22.73 0.18 0.40
C ARG A 93 22.59 0.68 1.83
N GLY A 94 21.53 0.27 2.52
CA GLY A 94 21.30 0.58 3.92
C GLY A 94 21.81 -0.52 4.85
N ALA A 95 21.19 -0.62 6.04
CA ALA A 95 21.58 -1.56 7.09
C ALA A 95 21.71 -3.03 6.64
N GLY A 96 20.91 -3.45 5.66
CA GLY A 96 21.04 -4.79 5.08
C GLY A 96 22.37 -5.01 4.36
N MET A 97 22.90 -3.99 3.69
CA MET A 97 24.23 -4.03 3.07
C MET A 97 25.34 -4.10 4.13
N ASP A 98 25.22 -3.35 5.21
CA ASP A 98 26.21 -3.35 6.29
C ASP A 98 26.30 -4.73 6.93
N MET A 99 25.16 -5.39 7.16
CA MET A 99 25.13 -6.78 7.65
C MET A 99 25.79 -7.74 6.64
N ALA A 100 25.48 -7.59 5.36
CA ALA A 100 26.10 -8.42 4.32
C ALA A 100 27.62 -8.21 4.21
N MET A 101 28.12 -7.01 4.50
CA MET A 101 29.58 -6.74 4.57
C MET A 101 30.20 -7.43 5.78
N ARG A 102 29.57 -7.42 6.94
CA ARG A 102 30.04 -8.17 8.13
C ARG A 102 30.11 -9.67 7.88
N GLU A 103 29.11 -10.25 7.22
CA GLU A 103 29.12 -11.66 6.85
C GLU A 103 30.31 -11.98 5.92
N ARG A 104 30.66 -11.08 5.01
CA ARG A 104 31.84 -11.24 4.14
C ARG A 104 33.15 -11.16 4.92
N GLU A 105 33.21 -10.30 5.92
CA GLU A 105 34.36 -10.21 6.81
C GLU A 105 34.54 -11.51 7.61
N LEU A 106 33.47 -12.06 8.15
CA LEU A 106 33.49 -13.38 8.81
C LEU A 106 33.92 -14.50 7.85
N ALA A 107 33.48 -14.42 6.59
CA ALA A 107 33.90 -15.38 5.57
C ALA A 107 35.40 -15.27 5.27
N SER A 108 35.94 -14.04 5.15
CA SER A 108 37.34 -13.79 4.84
C SER A 108 38.28 -14.18 6.00
N SER A 109 37.80 -14.07 7.25
CA SER A 109 38.52 -14.49 8.46
C SER A 109 38.42 -15.98 8.75
N GLY A 110 37.70 -16.75 7.93
CA GLY A 110 37.57 -18.21 8.08
C GLY A 110 36.64 -18.65 9.21
N GLN A 111 35.85 -17.73 9.78
CA GLN A 111 34.95 -18.04 10.90
C GLN A 111 33.64 -18.69 10.46
N LEU A 112 33.29 -18.58 9.17
CA LEU A 112 32.09 -19.22 8.65
C LEU A 112 32.32 -20.70 8.37
N ARG A 113 31.25 -21.46 8.50
CA ARG A 113 31.24 -22.88 8.15
C ARG A 113 31.65 -23.09 6.69
N ASN A 114 32.41 -24.14 6.43
CA ASN A 114 32.80 -24.55 5.08
C ASN A 114 31.59 -24.66 4.15
N LYS A 115 31.76 -24.24 2.90
CA LYS A 115 30.71 -24.19 1.86
C LYS A 115 29.60 -23.14 2.10
N SER A 116 29.84 -22.13 2.93
CA SER A 116 28.97 -20.95 2.99
C SER A 116 29.03 -20.20 1.65
N ASN A 117 27.85 -19.87 1.10
CA ASN A 117 27.77 -19.19 -0.20
C ASN A 117 27.96 -17.66 -0.05
N ILE A 118 29.09 -17.27 0.54
CA ILE A 118 29.46 -15.87 0.72
C ILE A 118 30.86 -15.66 0.17
N GLY A 119 30.97 -14.74 -0.79
CA GLY A 119 32.23 -14.51 -1.49
C GLY A 119 32.29 -13.18 -2.24
N LYS A 120 33.37 -13.02 -3.00
CA LYS A 120 33.58 -11.86 -3.86
C LYS A 120 32.59 -11.87 -5.03
N GLY A 121 32.25 -10.70 -5.56
CA GLY A 121 31.41 -10.55 -6.76
C GLY A 121 29.91 -10.74 -6.56
N GLN A 122 29.42 -10.90 -5.33
CA GLN A 122 27.99 -11.10 -5.05
C GLN A 122 27.21 -9.80 -4.91
N VAL A 123 27.85 -8.65 -4.85
CA VAL A 123 27.19 -7.36 -4.72
C VAL A 123 26.98 -6.76 -6.10
N ARG A 124 25.71 -6.58 -6.47
CA ARG A 124 25.36 -5.89 -7.71
C ARG A 124 25.61 -4.39 -7.56
N ALA A 125 26.28 -3.77 -8.55
CA ALA A 125 26.42 -2.33 -8.61
C ALA A 125 25.04 -1.66 -8.84
N ALA A 126 24.88 -0.45 -8.34
CA ALA A 126 23.76 0.42 -8.69
C ALA A 126 24.18 1.27 -9.90
N ASP A 127 23.38 1.23 -10.96
CA ASP A 127 23.56 2.07 -12.15
C ASP A 127 23.02 3.49 -11.88
N TYR A 128 22.03 3.59 -10.97
CA TYR A 128 21.39 4.84 -10.58
C TYR A 128 21.33 4.96 -9.07
N VAL A 129 21.60 6.17 -8.57
CA VAL A 129 21.59 6.45 -7.12
C VAL A 129 20.83 7.76 -6.85
N PRO A 130 19.50 7.76 -6.89
CA PRO A 130 18.70 8.92 -6.54
C PRO A 130 18.76 9.21 -5.05
N VAL A 131 18.92 10.48 -4.74
CA VAL A 131 18.78 11.03 -3.39
C VAL A 131 17.51 11.89 -3.40
N PRO A 132 16.40 11.43 -2.78
CA PRO A 132 15.19 12.20 -2.74
C PRO A 132 15.38 13.44 -1.86
N ASP A 133 14.85 14.58 -2.30
CA ASP A 133 14.80 15.80 -1.54
C ASP A 133 13.37 16.26 -1.32
N LEU A 134 13.09 16.90 -0.19
CA LEU A 134 11.78 17.42 0.15
C LEU A 134 11.75 18.93 -0.02
N ILE A 135 11.11 19.38 -1.10
CA ILE A 135 11.08 20.79 -1.51
C ILE A 135 9.99 21.57 -0.76
N SER A 136 8.85 20.92 -0.45
CA SER A 136 7.72 21.54 0.23
C SER A 136 6.87 20.53 0.96
N LYS A 137 6.15 20.97 1.99
CA LYS A 137 5.12 20.18 2.66
C LYS A 137 3.77 20.89 2.61
N ASN A 138 2.70 20.14 2.45
CA ASN A 138 1.34 20.62 2.58
C ASN A 138 0.67 19.91 3.76
N SER A 139 0.49 20.62 4.87
CA SER A 139 -0.15 20.08 6.07
C SER A 139 -1.63 19.72 5.87
N ASN A 140 -2.27 20.21 4.81
CA ASN A 140 -3.67 19.95 4.49
C ASN A 140 -3.85 18.83 3.45
N ALA A 141 -2.78 18.23 2.92
CA ALA A 141 -2.87 17.17 1.92
C ALA A 141 -3.52 15.88 2.44
N GLY A 142 -3.61 15.70 3.74
CA GLY A 142 -4.18 14.53 4.40
C GLY A 142 -5.69 14.51 4.53
N GLY A 143 -6.41 15.51 4.01
CA GLY A 143 -7.86 15.56 4.08
C GLY A 143 -8.40 15.28 5.47
N ASN A 144 -8.41 16.28 6.36
CA ASN A 144 -9.09 16.14 7.64
C ASN A 144 -10.58 15.91 7.38
N ALA A 145 -11.08 14.75 7.77
CA ALA A 145 -12.49 14.42 7.76
C ALA A 145 -13.32 15.22 8.80
N ILE A 146 -12.76 16.30 9.37
CA ILE A 146 -13.40 17.18 10.35
C ILE A 146 -13.73 18.54 9.70
N GLY A 147 -14.32 18.50 8.53
CA GLY A 147 -14.82 19.68 7.82
C GLY A 147 -16.29 19.57 7.52
N GLY A 148 -17.06 18.96 8.38
CA GLY A 148 -18.49 18.79 8.22
C GLY A 148 -19.24 19.02 9.53
N LEU A 149 -19.34 20.23 9.94
CA LEU A 149 -20.42 20.75 10.79
C LEU A 149 -21.04 21.91 10.06
#